data_4211425938ffcc1a5c4d0c04d4661116
#
_entry.id   4211425938ffcc1a5c4d0c04d4661116
#
_cell.length_a   1.000
_cell.length_b   1.000
_cell.length_c   1.000
_cell.angle_alpha   90.00
_cell.angle_beta   90.00
_cell.angle_gamma   90.00
#
_symmetry.space_group_name_H-M   'P 1'
#
loop_
_entity.id
_entity.type
_entity.pdbx_description
1 polymer ?
#
loop_
_entity_poly.entity_id
_entity_poly.type
_entity_poly.pdbx_seq_one_letter_code
_entity_poly.pdbx_strand_id
1 'polypeptide(L)'
;MTTFDKREEGFEKKFAHDEELKFKAFARRNKMLGLWAAGLLGKTGPDAEAYAKEIVITDLAEHGDDDMIAKLKADLGTKATEQQIRKQMSELLTQAVAQVQKSG
;
A
#
# COMPACT_ATOMS: atom_id res chain seq x y z
N MET A 1 26.13 3.19 11.10
CA MET A 1 24.82 3.40 10.48
C MET A 1 24.93 4.07 9.15
N THR A 2 24.18 3.61 8.22
CA THR A 2 24.23 4.12 6.86
C THR A 2 23.28 5.31 6.69
N THR A 3 23.47 6.05 5.61
CA THR A 3 22.59 7.15 5.25
C THR A 3 21.14 6.66 5.07
N PHE A 4 21.00 5.44 4.61
CA PHE A 4 19.71 4.80 4.41
C PHE A 4 18.93 4.69 5.72
N ASP A 5 19.61 4.23 6.78
CA ASP A 5 18.98 4.09 8.09
C ASP A 5 18.53 5.43 8.65
N LYS A 6 19.32 6.46 8.47
CA LYS A 6 18.96 7.81 8.92
C LYS A 6 17.73 8.34 8.18
N ARG A 7 17.61 8.00 6.91
CA ARG A 7 16.45 8.42 6.13
C ARG A 7 15.18 7.74 6.64
N GLU A 8 15.27 6.46 6.94
CA GLU A 8 14.12 5.73 7.50
C GLU A 8 13.72 6.28 8.86
N GLU A 9 14.69 6.56 9.70
CA GLU A 9 14.40 7.17 11.00
C GLU A 9 13.70 8.52 10.85
N GLY A 10 14.11 9.32 9.87
CA GLY A 10 13.48 10.60 9.59
C GLY A 10 12.01 10.44 9.23
N PHE A 11 11.71 9.49 8.36
CA PHE A 11 10.34 9.20 7.97
C PHE A 11 9.52 8.70 9.16
N GLU A 12 10.07 7.76 9.90
CA GLU A 12 9.38 7.20 11.06
C GLU A 12 9.05 8.25 12.11
N LYS A 13 10.00 9.11 12.42
CA LYS A 13 9.78 10.18 13.38
C LYS A 13 8.68 11.13 12.93
N LYS A 14 8.71 11.51 11.66
CA LYS A 14 7.71 12.42 11.12
C LYS A 14 6.32 11.80 11.16
N PHE A 15 6.21 10.55 10.76
CA PHE A 15 4.92 9.85 10.76
C PHE A 15 4.47 9.45 12.16
N ALA A 16 5.39 9.20 13.07
CA ALA A 16 5.04 8.90 14.45
C ALA A 16 4.34 10.06 15.14
N HIS A 17 4.69 11.29 14.75
CA HIS A 17 4.08 12.49 15.33
C HIS A 17 2.82 12.93 14.60
N ASP A 18 2.55 12.41 13.41
CA ASP A 18 1.39 12.82 12.63
C ASP A 18 0.64 11.60 12.15
N GLU A 19 -0.32 11.19 12.95
CA GLU A 19 -1.13 10.01 12.62
C GLU A 19 -2.01 10.24 11.39
N GLU A 20 -2.41 11.46 11.12
CA GLU A 20 -3.18 11.78 9.93
C GLU A 20 -2.37 11.55 8.66
N LEU A 21 -1.12 12.02 8.64
CA LEU A 21 -0.23 11.76 7.50
C LEU A 21 0.03 10.27 7.32
N LYS A 22 0.23 9.57 8.42
CA LYS A 22 0.44 8.13 8.41
C LYS A 22 -0.76 7.41 7.81
N PHE A 23 -1.95 7.77 8.25
CA PHE A 23 -3.19 7.20 7.73
C PHE A 23 -3.33 7.46 6.24
N LYS A 24 -3.08 8.69 5.81
CA LYS A 24 -3.16 9.07 4.39
C LYS A 24 -2.16 8.28 3.55
N ALA A 25 -0.94 8.11 4.05
CA ALA A 25 0.09 7.37 3.33
C ALA A 25 -0.31 5.90 3.15
N PHE A 26 -0.80 5.27 4.20
CA PHE A 26 -1.22 3.86 4.11
C PHE A 26 -2.44 3.68 3.22
N ALA A 27 -3.42 4.58 3.31
CA ALA A 27 -4.59 4.51 2.45
C ALA A 27 -4.20 4.68 0.98
N ARG A 28 -3.31 5.61 0.69
CA ARG A 28 -2.82 5.84 -0.66
C ARG A 28 -2.04 4.63 -1.19
N ARG A 29 -1.16 4.05 -0.34
CA ARG A 29 -0.44 2.84 -0.70
C ARG A 29 -1.41 1.73 -1.07
N ASN A 30 -2.44 1.55 -0.26
CA ASN A 30 -3.39 0.47 -0.46
C ASN A 30 -4.19 0.64 -1.75
N LYS A 31 -4.56 1.88 -2.06
CA LYS A 31 -5.22 2.17 -3.33
C LYS A 31 -4.31 1.84 -4.51
N MET A 32 -3.07 2.27 -4.44
CA MET A 32 -2.10 2.01 -5.49
C MET A 32 -1.83 0.52 -5.65
N LEU A 33 -1.75 -0.20 -4.53
CA LEU A 33 -1.57 -1.64 -4.54
C LEU A 33 -2.78 -2.35 -5.17
N GLY A 34 -3.98 -1.88 -4.83
CA GLY A 34 -5.21 -2.41 -5.43
C GLY A 34 -5.27 -2.18 -6.93
N LEU A 35 -4.85 -1.00 -7.40
CA LEU A 35 -4.80 -0.71 -8.84
C LEU A 35 -3.76 -1.59 -9.55
N TRP A 36 -2.62 -1.82 -8.93
CA TRP A 36 -1.61 -2.73 -9.47
C TRP A 36 -2.18 -4.14 -9.63
N ALA A 37 -2.82 -4.65 -8.58
CA ALA A 37 -3.43 -5.98 -8.61
C ALA A 37 -4.56 -6.06 -9.64
N ALA A 38 -5.38 -5.01 -9.72
CA ALA A 38 -6.46 -4.94 -10.72
C ALA A 38 -5.91 -5.06 -12.13
N GLY A 39 -4.77 -4.42 -12.39
CA GLY A 39 -4.11 -4.53 -13.68
C GLY A 39 -3.72 -5.97 -14.01
N LEU A 40 -3.19 -6.70 -13.02
CA LEU A 40 -2.86 -8.11 -13.19
C LEU A 40 -4.11 -8.97 -13.43
N LEU A 41 -5.25 -8.57 -12.87
CA LEU A 41 -6.51 -9.27 -13.04
C LEU A 41 -7.23 -8.88 -14.34
N GLY A 42 -6.67 -7.96 -15.10
CA GLY A 42 -7.27 -7.51 -16.35
C GLY A 42 -8.41 -6.53 -16.17
N LYS A 43 -8.54 -5.93 -14.99
CA LYS A 43 -9.57 -4.92 -14.72
C LYS A 43 -9.11 -3.55 -15.17
N THR A 44 -10.04 -2.75 -15.67
CA THR A 44 -9.75 -1.38 -16.13
C THR A 44 -10.87 -0.46 -15.70
N GLY A 45 -10.57 0.87 -15.71
CA GLY A 45 -11.56 1.90 -15.45
C GLY A 45 -12.28 1.72 -14.13
N PRO A 46 -13.62 1.80 -14.14
CA PRO A 46 -14.41 1.70 -12.91
C PRO A 46 -14.22 0.38 -12.16
N ASP A 47 -13.97 -0.71 -12.86
CA ASP A 47 -13.74 -2.01 -12.23
C ASP A 47 -12.45 -2.01 -11.43
N ALA A 48 -11.39 -1.41 -11.99
CA ALA A 48 -10.12 -1.30 -11.28
C ALA A 48 -10.26 -0.40 -10.06
N GLU A 49 -10.97 0.70 -10.19
CA GLU A 49 -11.22 1.62 -9.08
C GLU A 49 -12.02 0.94 -7.97
N ALA A 50 -13.03 0.16 -8.32
CA ALA A 50 -13.84 -0.57 -7.35
C ALA A 50 -12.99 -1.58 -6.59
N TYR A 51 -12.13 -2.30 -7.30
CA TYR A 51 -11.24 -3.28 -6.69
C TYR A 51 -10.26 -2.60 -5.74
N ALA A 52 -9.68 -1.48 -6.15
CA ALA A 52 -8.76 -0.73 -5.31
C ALA A 52 -9.44 -0.28 -4.01
N LYS A 53 -10.71 0.13 -4.11
CA LYS A 53 -11.49 0.54 -2.94
C LYS A 53 -11.69 -0.63 -1.98
N GLU A 54 -11.93 -1.82 -2.48
CA GLU A 54 -12.03 -3.02 -1.66
C GLU A 54 -10.74 -3.29 -0.88
N ILE A 55 -9.60 -3.11 -1.53
CA ILE A 55 -8.31 -3.31 -0.89
C ILE A 55 -8.09 -2.30 0.24
N VAL A 56 -8.44 -1.04 0.02
CA VAL A 56 -8.34 0.00 1.05
C VAL A 56 -9.20 -0.37 2.26
N ILE A 57 -10.44 -0.79 2.02
CA ILE A 57 -11.37 -1.15 3.09
C ILE A 57 -10.87 -2.37 3.86
N THR A 58 -10.32 -3.35 3.15
CA THR A 58 -9.80 -4.57 3.79
C THR A 58 -8.67 -4.25 4.76
N ASP A 59 -7.77 -3.34 4.37
CA ASP A 59 -6.64 -2.98 5.22
C ASP A 59 -7.08 -2.14 6.44
N LEU A 60 -8.17 -1.41 6.31
CA LEU A 60 -8.70 -0.62 7.42
C LEU A 60 -9.45 -1.47 8.45
N ALA A 61 -9.69 -2.73 8.13
CA ALA A 61 -10.29 -3.68 9.06
C ALA A 61 -9.28 -4.09 10.14
N GLU A 62 -9.69 -4.97 11.04
CA GLU A 62 -8.99 -5.23 12.29
C GLU A 62 -7.55 -5.75 12.20
N HIS A 63 -7.20 -6.45 11.14
CA HIS A 63 -5.93 -7.18 11.09
C HIS A 63 -4.89 -6.59 10.12
N GLY A 64 -5.19 -5.44 9.57
CA GLY A 64 -4.24 -4.69 8.77
C GLY A 64 -3.71 -5.44 7.56
N ASP A 65 -2.39 -5.41 7.42
CA ASP A 65 -1.74 -5.90 6.21
C ASP A 65 -1.93 -7.39 5.96
N ASP A 66 -2.06 -8.20 7.00
CA ASP A 66 -2.21 -9.65 6.84
C ASP A 66 -3.49 -10.01 6.08
N ASP A 67 -4.59 -9.33 6.40
CA ASP A 67 -5.86 -9.56 5.70
C ASP A 67 -5.77 -9.12 4.25
N MET A 68 -5.12 -8.00 4.00
CA MET A 68 -4.93 -7.48 2.66
C MET A 68 -4.09 -8.43 1.81
N ILE A 69 -3.01 -8.95 2.38
CA ILE A 69 -2.14 -9.90 1.70
C ILE A 69 -2.90 -11.18 1.38
N ALA A 70 -3.67 -11.68 2.34
CA ALA A 70 -4.47 -12.89 2.14
C ALA A 70 -5.48 -12.70 1.00
N LYS A 71 -6.16 -11.56 0.97
CA LYS A 71 -7.10 -11.25 -0.10
C LYS A 71 -6.40 -11.19 -1.45
N LEU A 72 -5.27 -10.51 -1.51
CA LEU A 72 -4.52 -10.38 -2.76
C LEU A 72 -4.02 -11.73 -3.25
N LYS A 73 -3.53 -12.58 -2.36
CA LYS A 73 -3.09 -13.92 -2.73
C LYS A 73 -4.24 -14.75 -3.30
N ALA A 74 -5.40 -14.67 -2.67
CA ALA A 74 -6.58 -15.40 -3.13
C ALA A 74 -7.04 -14.92 -4.50
N ASP A 75 -7.08 -13.59 -4.68
CA ASP A 75 -7.57 -13.01 -5.92
C ASP A 75 -6.58 -13.16 -7.07
N LEU A 76 -5.30 -13.00 -6.81
CA LEU A 76 -4.28 -13.05 -7.86
C LEU A 76 -3.88 -14.50 -8.23
N GLY A 77 -4.00 -15.42 -7.30
CA GLY A 77 -3.63 -16.82 -7.54
C GLY A 77 -2.20 -16.94 -8.02
N THR A 78 -2.02 -17.47 -9.23
CA THR A 78 -0.69 -17.67 -9.80
C THR A 78 -0.12 -16.40 -10.47
N LYS A 79 -0.89 -15.33 -10.54
CA LYS A 79 -0.46 -14.10 -11.22
C LYS A 79 0.62 -13.35 -10.44
N ALA A 80 0.67 -13.53 -9.12
CA ALA A 80 1.70 -12.93 -8.28
C ALA A 80 1.95 -13.80 -7.05
N THR A 81 3.18 -13.82 -6.59
CA THR A 81 3.55 -14.53 -5.37
C THR A 81 3.40 -13.60 -4.16
N GLU A 82 3.36 -14.19 -2.97
CA GLU A 82 3.35 -13.39 -1.75
C GLU A 82 4.55 -12.45 -1.67
N GLN A 83 5.72 -12.94 -2.09
CA GLN A 83 6.93 -12.14 -2.14
C GLN A 83 6.78 -10.92 -3.03
N GLN A 84 6.18 -11.09 -4.20
CA GLN A 84 5.93 -9.99 -5.13
C GLN A 84 4.95 -8.99 -4.55
N ILE A 85 3.91 -9.47 -3.87
CA ILE A 85 2.93 -8.60 -3.20
C ILE A 85 3.62 -7.78 -2.12
N ARG A 86 4.43 -8.40 -1.27
CA ARG A 86 5.13 -7.69 -0.20
C ARG A 86 6.13 -6.68 -0.74
N LYS A 87 6.84 -7.03 -1.79
CA LYS A 87 7.78 -6.11 -2.44
C LYS A 87 7.05 -4.89 -2.98
N GLN A 88 5.94 -5.12 -3.65
CA GLN A 88 5.14 -4.04 -4.20
C GLN A 88 4.60 -3.14 -3.10
N MET A 89 4.14 -3.73 -2.01
CA MET A 89 3.67 -2.97 -0.84
C MET A 89 4.75 -2.02 -0.34
N SER A 90 5.98 -2.51 -0.22
CA SER A 90 7.10 -1.71 0.27
C SER A 90 7.43 -0.56 -0.68
N GLU A 91 7.52 -0.84 -1.96
CA GLU A 91 7.81 0.18 -2.97
C GLU A 91 6.72 1.24 -3.04
N LEU A 92 5.47 0.81 -3.00
CA LEU A 92 4.35 1.73 -3.07
C LEU A 92 4.21 2.56 -1.79
N LEU A 93 4.59 2.01 -0.64
CA LEU A 93 4.59 2.79 0.59
C LEU A 93 5.58 3.94 0.49
N THR A 94 6.77 3.68 -0.02
CA THR A 94 7.77 4.75 -0.23
C THR A 94 7.21 5.85 -1.12
N GLN A 95 6.56 5.47 -2.22
CA GLN A 95 5.94 6.43 -3.12
C GLN A 95 4.81 7.20 -2.46
N ALA A 96 3.96 6.50 -1.71
CA ALA A 96 2.82 7.10 -1.04
C ALA A 96 3.29 8.12 0.01
N VAL A 97 4.31 7.78 0.78
CA VAL A 97 4.89 8.69 1.77
C VAL A 97 5.37 9.97 1.10
N ALA A 98 6.12 9.83 0.01
CA ALA A 98 6.62 10.99 -0.73
C ALA A 98 5.48 11.86 -1.26
N GLN A 99 4.43 11.25 -1.79
CA GLN A 99 3.28 11.97 -2.33
C GLN A 99 2.53 12.74 -1.24
N VAL A 100 2.31 12.09 -0.10
CA VAL A 100 1.59 12.72 1.02
C VAL A 100 2.39 13.86 1.60
N GLN A 101 3.70 13.71 1.74
CA GLN A 101 4.57 14.78 2.24
C GLN A 101 4.57 15.98 1.29
N LYS A 102 4.50 15.73 0.01
CA LYS A 102 4.49 16.78 -1.00
C LYS A 102 3.20 17.59 -1.01
N SER A 103 2.08 16.91 -0.84
CA SER A 103 0.77 17.55 -0.91
C SER A 103 0.28 18.04 0.44
N GLY A 104 0.88 17.56 1.48
CA GLY A 104 0.48 17.94 2.82
C GLY A 104 1.34 19.00 3.40
#